data_a56006b4c477e2297f88ae99d60e7791
#
_entry.id   a56006b4c477e2297f88ae99d60e7791
#
_cell.length_a   1.000
_cell.length_b   1.000
_cell.length_c   1.000
_cell.angle_alpha   90.00
_cell.angle_beta   90.00
_cell.angle_gamma   90.00
#
_symmetry.space_group_name_H-M   'P 1'
#
loop_
_entity.id
_entity.type
_entity.pdbx_description
1 polymer ?
#
loop_
_entity_poly.entity_id
_entity_poly.type
_entity_poly.pdbx_seq_one_letter_code
_entity_poly.pdbx_strand_id
1 'polypeptide(L)'
;MTATIAFLGTGSMNGSIAAGLLAAGHDPAHIRATVRSEESRAALAQRLGDKVEIITTGGEADGNHRATAHADVVLLGVKPYGIVELARDIAPALAPNAVVVSVAAGVTLETLAECLPAGQPIVRCMPNTPSSVGKGVLAISTTDTVKDEQKRLVEEVLGTVGLVVEVREDQMDAVTAVSGSGPAYAFLLAEAMAAAGEKLGLDADTALKLASATVAGAGYLLDTNPDAPALRRAVTSPNGTTERALNTFVDGGLFQLTEEAMRACAARSAEMSQMYTADED
;
A
#
# COMPACT_ATOMS: atom_id res chain seq x y z
N MET A 1 -14.14 16.07 -6.33
CA MET A 1 -14.21 16.18 -4.85
C MET A 1 -13.68 17.53 -4.42
N THR A 2 -14.27 18.12 -3.38
CA THR A 2 -13.82 19.42 -2.81
C THR A 2 -13.05 19.24 -1.49
N ALA A 3 -12.88 17.99 -1.03
CA ALA A 3 -12.18 17.67 0.21
C ALA A 3 -10.68 18.04 0.11
N THR A 4 -10.14 18.61 1.16
CA THR A 4 -8.70 18.94 1.25
C THR A 4 -7.95 17.77 1.81
N ILE A 5 -6.95 17.27 1.05
CA ILE A 5 -6.17 16.09 1.39
C ILE A 5 -4.72 16.51 1.66
N ALA A 6 -4.22 16.19 2.86
CA ALA A 6 -2.84 16.42 3.25
C ALA A 6 -2.04 15.12 3.21
N PHE A 7 -0.92 15.12 2.52
CA PHE A 7 0.03 14.01 2.44
C PHE A 7 1.29 14.36 3.22
N LEU A 8 1.49 13.77 4.39
CA LEU A 8 2.64 14.03 5.23
C LEU A 8 3.72 12.96 5.03
N GLY A 9 4.93 13.39 4.65
CA GLY A 9 5.98 12.48 4.24
C GLY A 9 5.68 11.83 2.89
N THR A 10 5.61 12.66 1.84
CA THR A 10 5.18 12.22 0.51
C THR A 10 6.31 11.51 -0.24
N GLY A 11 6.50 10.25 0.11
CA GLY A 11 7.38 9.32 -0.59
C GLY A 11 6.67 8.58 -1.73
N SER A 12 7.12 7.36 -2.03
CA SER A 12 6.57 6.56 -3.15
C SER A 12 5.08 6.29 -3.01
N MET A 13 4.60 5.83 -1.84
CA MET A 13 3.19 5.45 -1.63
C MET A 13 2.26 6.66 -1.65
N ASN A 14 2.48 7.64 -0.76
CA ASN A 14 1.70 8.86 -0.73
C ASN A 14 1.73 9.60 -2.08
N GLY A 15 2.89 9.62 -2.75
CA GLY A 15 3.01 10.20 -4.09
C GLY A 15 2.20 9.44 -5.16
N SER A 16 2.04 8.11 -5.02
CA SER A 16 1.17 7.34 -5.92
C SER A 16 -0.30 7.67 -5.69
N ILE A 17 -0.74 7.76 -4.43
CA ILE A 17 -2.12 8.11 -4.08
C ILE A 17 -2.45 9.55 -4.55
N ALA A 18 -1.55 10.51 -4.31
CA ALA A 18 -1.72 11.89 -4.76
C ALA A 18 -1.81 11.99 -6.30
N ALA A 19 -0.96 11.27 -7.02
CA ALA A 19 -1.02 11.21 -8.48
C ALA A 19 -2.31 10.54 -8.98
N GLY A 20 -2.76 9.48 -8.32
CA GLY A 20 -4.04 8.82 -8.62
C GLY A 20 -5.23 9.76 -8.44
N LEU A 21 -5.26 10.54 -7.36
CA LEU A 21 -6.28 11.57 -7.12
C LEU A 21 -6.32 12.61 -8.23
N LEU A 22 -5.17 13.14 -8.64
CA LEU A 22 -5.08 14.11 -9.74
C LEU A 22 -5.57 13.49 -11.05
N ALA A 23 -5.19 12.27 -11.35
CA ALA A 23 -5.64 11.55 -12.53
C ALA A 23 -7.17 11.29 -12.53
N ALA A 24 -7.76 11.12 -11.34
CA ALA A 24 -9.20 11.00 -11.14
C ALA A 24 -9.94 12.38 -11.17
N GLY A 25 -9.23 13.48 -11.39
CA GLY A 25 -9.81 14.83 -11.53
C GLY A 25 -10.03 15.58 -10.22
N HIS A 26 -9.35 15.18 -9.13
CA HIS A 26 -9.35 15.99 -7.91
C HIS A 26 -8.64 17.33 -8.14
N ASP A 27 -9.19 18.41 -7.58
CA ASP A 27 -8.60 19.73 -7.73
C ASP A 27 -7.23 19.82 -7.03
N PRO A 28 -6.14 20.08 -7.75
CA PRO A 28 -4.80 20.18 -7.17
C PRO A 28 -4.68 21.26 -6.08
N ALA A 29 -5.52 22.29 -6.08
CA ALA A 29 -5.56 23.32 -5.04
C ALA A 29 -6.01 22.78 -3.66
N HIS A 30 -6.65 21.62 -3.63
CA HIS A 30 -7.06 20.90 -2.42
C HIS A 30 -6.10 19.75 -2.04
N ILE A 31 -4.91 19.69 -2.65
CA ILE A 31 -3.86 18.73 -2.30
C ILE A 31 -2.68 19.48 -1.71
N ARG A 32 -2.28 19.07 -0.50
CA ARG A 32 -1.07 19.53 0.16
C ARG A 32 -0.14 18.34 0.43
N ALA A 33 1.15 18.53 0.19
CA ALA A 33 2.12 17.46 0.34
C ALA A 33 3.34 17.98 1.11
N THR A 34 3.86 17.20 2.07
CA THR A 34 5.12 17.53 2.73
C THR A 34 6.22 16.56 2.31
N VAL A 35 7.42 17.10 2.15
CA VAL A 35 8.66 16.35 1.88
C VAL A 35 9.80 16.91 2.72
N ARG A 36 10.87 16.13 2.90
CA ARG A 36 11.97 16.53 3.78
C ARG A 36 12.90 17.60 3.15
N SER A 37 13.18 17.50 1.85
CA SER A 37 14.21 18.29 1.16
C SER A 37 13.70 18.95 -0.11
N GLU A 38 14.40 20.00 -0.55
CA GLU A 38 14.12 20.68 -1.84
C GLU A 38 14.31 19.75 -3.03
N GLU A 39 15.25 18.81 -2.97
CA GLU A 39 15.41 17.79 -4.02
C GLU A 39 14.14 16.93 -4.15
N SER A 40 13.61 16.45 -3.01
CA SER A 40 12.37 15.68 -2.98
C SER A 40 11.17 16.53 -3.44
N ARG A 41 11.15 17.83 -3.13
CA ARG A 41 10.13 18.78 -3.58
C ARG A 41 10.16 18.92 -5.10
N ALA A 42 11.33 19.13 -5.70
CA ALA A 42 11.47 19.24 -7.14
C ALA A 42 11.03 17.95 -7.87
N ALA A 43 11.44 16.78 -7.36
CA ALA A 43 11.04 15.49 -7.91
C ALA A 43 9.51 15.27 -7.80
N LEU A 44 8.90 15.64 -6.68
CA LEU A 44 7.46 15.50 -6.46
C LEU A 44 6.67 16.48 -7.35
N ALA A 45 7.14 17.73 -7.53
CA ALA A 45 6.54 18.72 -8.41
C ALA A 45 6.52 18.27 -9.87
N GLN A 46 7.59 17.61 -10.34
CA GLN A 46 7.61 17.01 -11.69
C GLN A 46 6.51 15.94 -11.85
N ARG A 47 6.19 15.21 -10.77
CA ARG A 47 5.19 14.15 -10.81
C ARG A 47 3.76 14.66 -10.65
N LEU A 48 3.51 15.63 -9.75
CA LEU A 48 2.18 16.09 -9.38
C LEU A 48 1.77 17.40 -10.08
N GLY A 49 2.74 18.11 -10.69
CA GLY A 49 2.52 19.44 -11.30
C GLY A 49 2.61 20.59 -10.30
N ASP A 50 2.73 21.81 -10.83
CA ASP A 50 3.01 23.03 -10.07
C ASP A 50 1.83 23.60 -9.28
N LYS A 51 0.63 23.03 -9.45
CA LYS A 51 -0.58 23.51 -8.79
C LYS A 51 -0.82 22.87 -7.43
N VAL A 52 -0.11 21.80 -7.10
CA VAL A 52 -0.14 21.16 -5.78
C VAL A 52 0.76 21.93 -4.82
N GLU A 53 0.28 22.21 -3.63
CA GLU A 53 1.10 22.84 -2.59
C GLU A 53 2.07 21.81 -2.01
N ILE A 54 3.38 21.96 -2.29
CA ILE A 54 4.44 21.09 -1.78
C ILE A 54 5.33 21.87 -0.83
N ILE A 55 5.39 21.42 0.42
CA ILE A 55 6.06 22.07 1.55
C ILE A 55 7.28 21.26 1.96
N THR A 56 8.44 21.91 2.17
CA THR A 56 9.65 21.26 2.67
C THR A 56 9.77 21.42 4.18
N THR A 57 9.70 20.30 4.91
CA THR A 57 9.81 20.31 6.38
C THR A 57 11.23 20.53 6.89
N GLY A 58 12.27 20.31 6.07
CA GLY A 58 13.66 20.61 6.42
C GLY A 58 13.99 22.11 6.49
N GLY A 59 13.13 22.96 5.89
CA GLY A 59 13.28 24.42 5.91
C GLY A 59 12.19 25.14 6.70
N GLU A 60 11.03 24.50 6.93
CA GLU A 60 9.87 25.05 7.61
C GLU A 60 9.47 24.13 8.77
N ALA A 61 9.79 24.53 9.99
CA ALA A 61 9.52 23.71 11.19
C ALA A 61 8.03 23.43 11.42
N ASP A 62 7.12 24.28 10.92
CA ASP A 62 5.67 24.16 11.00
C ASP A 62 5.03 23.60 9.70
N GLY A 63 5.83 23.10 8.76
CA GLY A 63 5.36 22.67 7.45
C GLY A 63 4.29 21.56 7.51
N ASN A 64 4.43 20.60 8.43
CA ASN A 64 3.43 19.57 8.66
C ASN A 64 2.13 20.15 9.26
N HIS A 65 2.22 21.07 10.21
CA HIS A 65 1.06 21.75 10.81
C HIS A 65 0.30 22.54 9.74
N ARG A 66 1.02 23.27 8.88
CA ARG A 66 0.41 24.04 7.79
C ARG A 66 -0.30 23.14 6.79
N ALA A 67 0.28 22.00 6.42
CA ALA A 67 -0.36 21.04 5.54
C ALA A 67 -1.61 20.43 6.18
N THR A 68 -1.56 20.12 7.48
CA THR A 68 -2.64 19.48 8.24
C THR A 68 -3.82 20.42 8.52
N ALA A 69 -3.56 21.72 8.70
CA ALA A 69 -4.59 22.70 9.07
C ALA A 69 -5.77 22.69 8.09
N HIS A 70 -6.98 22.45 8.61
CA HIS A 70 -8.23 22.39 7.81
C HIS A 70 -8.26 21.29 6.73
N ALA A 71 -7.41 20.27 6.81
CA ALA A 71 -7.53 19.11 5.94
C ALA A 71 -8.68 18.19 6.41
N ASP A 72 -9.39 17.61 5.46
CA ASP A 72 -10.45 16.62 5.71
C ASP A 72 -9.85 15.21 5.90
N VAL A 73 -8.76 14.92 5.17
CA VAL A 73 -8.01 13.66 5.30
C VAL A 73 -6.51 13.98 5.39
N VAL A 74 -5.83 13.36 6.36
CA VAL A 74 -4.39 13.50 6.58
C VAL A 74 -3.72 12.13 6.45
N LEU A 75 -2.94 11.92 5.38
CA LEU A 75 -2.22 10.66 5.15
C LEU A 75 -0.80 10.72 5.71
N LEU A 76 -0.49 9.83 6.64
CA LEU A 76 0.83 9.67 7.24
C LEU A 76 1.64 8.63 6.44
N GLY A 77 2.66 9.07 5.69
CA GLY A 77 3.45 8.23 4.79
C GLY A 77 4.95 8.25 5.06
N VAL A 78 5.38 8.66 6.25
CA VAL A 78 6.77 8.51 6.68
C VAL A 78 7.09 7.04 6.98
N LYS A 79 8.35 6.72 7.18
CA LYS A 79 8.76 5.37 7.60
C LYS A 79 8.13 5.03 8.96
N PRO A 80 7.84 3.74 9.26
CA PRO A 80 7.13 3.34 10.47
C PRO A 80 7.70 3.94 11.76
N TYR A 81 9.01 3.97 11.91
CA TYR A 81 9.70 4.54 13.08
C TYR A 81 9.46 6.05 13.30
N GLY A 82 9.00 6.79 12.30
CA GLY A 82 8.70 8.22 12.41
C GLY A 82 7.21 8.55 12.53
N ILE A 83 6.31 7.55 12.56
CA ILE A 83 4.86 7.79 12.60
C ILE A 83 4.41 8.33 13.95
N VAL A 84 4.90 7.78 15.05
CA VAL A 84 4.55 8.22 16.41
C VAL A 84 4.93 9.69 16.62
N GLU A 85 6.15 10.05 16.27
CA GLU A 85 6.64 11.44 16.34
C GLU A 85 5.78 12.37 15.46
N LEU A 86 5.54 12.00 14.21
CA LEU A 86 4.72 12.79 13.29
C LEU A 86 3.28 12.94 13.78
N ALA A 87 2.65 11.88 14.30
CA ALA A 87 1.29 11.93 14.82
C ALA A 87 1.17 12.88 16.01
N ARG A 88 2.12 12.82 16.95
CA ARG A 88 2.19 13.74 18.09
C ARG A 88 2.46 15.20 17.66
N ASP A 89 3.34 15.39 16.69
CA ASP A 89 3.65 16.71 16.14
C ASP A 89 2.41 17.39 15.57
N ILE A 90 1.65 16.70 14.72
CA ILE A 90 0.49 17.29 14.05
C ILE A 90 -0.79 17.34 14.90
N ALA A 91 -0.84 16.64 16.02
CA ALA A 91 -2.04 16.55 16.87
C ALA A 91 -2.68 17.91 17.19
N PRO A 92 -1.93 18.99 17.53
CA PRO A 92 -2.51 20.32 17.78
C PRO A 92 -3.10 21.01 16.54
N ALA A 93 -2.71 20.61 15.33
CA ALA A 93 -3.15 21.22 14.07
C ALA A 93 -4.33 20.48 13.41
N LEU A 94 -4.70 19.31 13.93
CA LEU A 94 -5.79 18.49 13.40
C LEU A 94 -7.15 19.14 13.66
N ALA A 95 -7.99 19.17 12.63
CA ALA A 95 -9.40 19.45 12.82
C ALA A 95 -10.10 18.23 13.51
N PRO A 96 -11.06 18.45 14.42
CA PRO A 96 -11.72 17.34 15.16
C PRO A 96 -12.40 16.30 14.26
N ASN A 97 -12.80 16.70 13.06
CA ASN A 97 -13.43 15.81 12.08
C ASN A 97 -12.48 15.32 10.97
N ALA A 98 -11.20 15.72 10.99
CA ALA A 98 -10.24 15.21 10.04
C ALA A 98 -10.03 13.71 10.25
N VAL A 99 -9.91 12.95 9.16
CA VAL A 99 -9.55 11.52 9.24
C VAL A 99 -8.04 11.38 9.09
N VAL A 100 -7.39 10.79 10.07
CA VAL A 100 -5.96 10.46 9.99
C VAL A 100 -5.82 9.06 9.41
N VAL A 101 -5.10 8.94 8.30
CA VAL A 101 -4.86 7.67 7.60
C VAL A 101 -3.37 7.34 7.66
N SER A 102 -2.98 6.28 8.35
CA SER A 102 -1.59 5.78 8.32
C SER A 102 -1.43 4.72 7.23
N VAL A 103 -0.45 4.91 6.35
CA VAL A 103 -0.05 3.90 5.34
C VAL A 103 1.23 3.15 5.73
N ALA A 104 1.64 3.25 6.99
CA ALA A 104 2.85 2.63 7.50
C ALA A 104 2.57 1.20 8.02
N ALA A 105 3.42 0.26 7.62
CA ALA A 105 3.36 -1.11 8.13
C ALA A 105 3.75 -1.17 9.62
N GLY A 106 3.08 -2.01 10.40
CA GLY A 106 3.43 -2.27 11.79
C GLY A 106 2.93 -1.24 12.80
N VAL A 107 2.33 -0.12 12.40
CA VAL A 107 1.75 0.87 13.33
C VAL A 107 0.27 0.59 13.50
N THR A 108 -0.16 0.28 14.71
CA THR A 108 -1.55 -0.14 15.02
C THR A 108 -2.48 1.05 15.20
N LEU A 109 -3.81 0.79 15.12
CA LEU A 109 -4.83 1.79 15.48
C LEU A 109 -4.68 2.24 16.94
N GLU A 110 -4.33 1.33 17.86
CA GLU A 110 -4.09 1.62 19.27
C GLU A 110 -2.95 2.60 19.44
N THR A 111 -1.77 2.32 18.86
CA THR A 111 -0.61 3.22 18.87
C THR A 111 -0.95 4.62 18.33
N LEU A 112 -1.71 4.69 17.23
CA LEU A 112 -2.14 5.97 16.67
C LEU A 112 -3.10 6.72 17.59
N ALA A 113 -4.03 6.01 18.23
CA ALA A 113 -5.01 6.62 19.15
C ALA A 113 -4.34 7.20 20.40
N GLU A 114 -3.22 6.64 20.86
CA GLU A 114 -2.42 7.17 21.97
C GLU A 114 -1.65 8.45 21.61
N CYS A 115 -1.36 8.64 20.32
CA CYS A 115 -0.61 9.80 19.82
C CYS A 115 -1.48 10.97 19.37
N LEU A 116 -2.77 10.72 19.13
CA LEU A 116 -3.70 11.67 18.53
C LEU A 116 -4.74 12.16 19.54
N PRO A 117 -5.45 13.27 19.27
CA PRO A 117 -6.51 13.76 20.16
C PRO A 117 -7.60 12.70 20.41
N ALA A 118 -8.10 12.65 21.65
CA ALA A 118 -9.16 11.71 22.01
C ALA A 118 -10.37 11.84 21.08
N GLY A 119 -10.81 10.72 20.51
CA GLY A 119 -11.94 10.68 19.58
C GLY A 119 -11.59 11.05 18.14
N GLN A 120 -10.33 11.30 17.81
CA GLN A 120 -9.92 11.52 16.42
C GLN A 120 -10.27 10.32 15.54
N PRO A 121 -10.90 10.51 14.36
CA PRO A 121 -11.13 9.44 13.41
C PRO A 121 -9.81 8.92 12.81
N ILE A 122 -9.54 7.61 12.93
CA ILE A 122 -8.29 7.00 12.51
C ILE A 122 -8.57 5.82 11.58
N VAL A 123 -7.81 5.75 10.51
CA VAL A 123 -7.77 4.63 9.57
C VAL A 123 -6.33 4.12 9.46
N ARG A 124 -6.15 2.83 9.70
CA ARG A 124 -4.93 2.13 9.33
C ARG A 124 -5.10 1.56 7.94
N CYS A 125 -4.15 1.80 7.05
CA CYS A 125 -4.15 1.27 5.69
C CYS A 125 -2.87 0.48 5.46
N MET A 126 -3.02 -0.76 4.98
CA MET A 126 -1.90 -1.57 4.46
C MET A 126 -1.97 -1.61 2.94
N PRO A 127 -1.23 -0.72 2.25
CA PRO A 127 -1.15 -0.71 0.79
C PRO A 127 -0.07 -1.66 0.29
N ASN A 128 0.01 -1.83 -1.05
CA ASN A 128 1.11 -2.53 -1.69
C ASN A 128 1.67 -1.77 -2.90
N THR A 129 2.82 -2.19 -3.42
CA THR A 129 3.57 -1.49 -4.46
C THR A 129 2.84 -1.35 -5.80
N PRO A 130 1.95 -2.26 -6.25
CA PRO A 130 1.17 -2.05 -7.48
C PRO A 130 0.25 -0.83 -7.48
N SER A 131 0.05 -0.16 -6.35
CA SER A 131 -0.59 1.16 -6.28
C SER A 131 0.08 2.20 -7.20
N SER A 132 1.37 2.05 -7.49
CA SER A 132 2.11 2.94 -8.40
C SER A 132 1.62 2.88 -9.86
N VAL A 133 0.93 1.81 -10.22
CA VAL A 133 0.34 1.58 -11.56
C VAL A 133 -1.19 1.45 -11.50
N GLY A 134 -1.84 1.90 -10.44
CA GLY A 134 -3.30 1.87 -10.29
C GLY A 134 -3.89 0.46 -10.06
N LYS A 135 -3.07 -0.49 -9.64
CA LYS A 135 -3.44 -1.90 -9.40
C LYS A 135 -3.08 -2.36 -7.98
N GLY A 136 -3.07 -1.42 -7.04
CA GLY A 136 -2.82 -1.71 -5.64
C GLY A 136 -3.93 -2.49 -4.96
N VAL A 137 -3.59 -3.07 -3.82
CA VAL A 137 -4.56 -3.52 -2.80
C VAL A 137 -4.29 -2.70 -1.55
N LEU A 138 -5.33 -2.05 -1.05
CA LEU A 138 -5.27 -1.16 0.09
C LEU A 138 -6.26 -1.67 1.14
N ALA A 139 -5.78 -2.51 2.04
CA ALA A 139 -6.62 -2.98 3.14
C ALA A 139 -6.70 -1.92 4.24
N ILE A 140 -7.90 -1.62 4.70
CA ILE A 140 -8.15 -0.61 5.73
C ILE A 140 -8.78 -1.25 6.97
N SER A 141 -8.41 -0.73 8.14
CA SER A 141 -9.09 -0.94 9.42
C SER A 141 -9.35 0.42 10.06
N THR A 142 -10.47 0.57 10.76
CA THR A 142 -10.94 1.86 11.25
C THR A 142 -11.21 1.80 12.75
N THR A 143 -11.07 2.94 13.43
CA THR A 143 -11.64 3.11 14.78
C THR A 143 -13.15 3.32 14.71
N ASP A 144 -13.86 3.05 15.80
CA ASP A 144 -15.31 3.27 15.93
C ASP A 144 -15.71 4.75 15.80
N THR A 145 -14.75 5.67 15.88
CA THR A 145 -14.95 7.11 15.72
C THR A 145 -15.09 7.54 14.26
N VAL A 146 -14.72 6.68 13.30
CA VAL A 146 -14.83 6.95 11.86
C VAL A 146 -16.29 6.78 11.41
N LYS A 147 -16.89 7.88 10.92
CA LYS A 147 -18.26 7.86 10.40
C LYS A 147 -18.30 7.30 8.97
N ASP A 148 -19.46 6.81 8.54
CA ASP A 148 -19.65 6.24 7.19
C ASP A 148 -19.29 7.21 6.06
N GLU A 149 -19.54 8.51 6.22
CA GLU A 149 -19.18 9.52 5.23
C GLU A 149 -17.66 9.73 5.14
N GLN A 150 -16.97 9.68 6.29
CA GLN A 150 -15.51 9.77 6.36
C GLN A 150 -14.85 8.52 5.77
N LYS A 151 -15.38 7.32 6.09
CA LYS A 151 -14.93 6.07 5.50
C LYS A 151 -15.06 6.10 3.98
N ARG A 152 -16.21 6.50 3.45
CA ARG A 152 -16.41 6.66 2.00
C ARG A 152 -15.41 7.62 1.37
N LEU A 153 -15.14 8.76 2.02
CA LEU A 153 -14.13 9.69 1.53
C LEU A 153 -12.74 9.05 1.46
N VAL A 154 -12.34 8.30 2.50
CA VAL A 154 -11.06 7.58 2.49
C VAL A 154 -11.04 6.51 1.41
N GLU A 155 -12.12 5.74 1.25
CA GLU A 155 -12.26 4.73 0.18
C GLU A 155 -12.16 5.36 -1.22
N GLU A 156 -12.77 6.53 -1.43
CA GLU A 156 -12.65 7.28 -2.69
C GLU A 156 -11.21 7.74 -2.95
N VAL A 157 -10.52 8.26 -1.92
CA VAL A 157 -9.12 8.70 -2.02
C VAL A 157 -8.21 7.52 -2.35
N LEU A 158 -8.30 6.43 -1.60
CA LEU A 158 -7.45 5.26 -1.76
C LEU A 158 -7.80 4.45 -3.02
N GLY A 159 -9.08 4.41 -3.39
CA GLY A 159 -9.59 3.71 -4.56
C GLY A 159 -9.06 4.21 -5.90
N THR A 160 -8.47 5.42 -5.92
CA THR A 160 -7.83 5.97 -7.13
C THR A 160 -6.59 5.18 -7.57
N VAL A 161 -6.01 4.35 -6.69
CA VAL A 161 -4.78 3.60 -6.97
C VAL A 161 -4.95 2.08 -6.82
N GLY A 162 -6.17 1.59 -6.60
CA GLY A 162 -6.43 0.14 -6.56
C GLY A 162 -7.69 -0.25 -5.81
N LEU A 163 -7.78 -1.52 -5.47
CA LEU A 163 -8.87 -2.12 -4.70
C LEU A 163 -8.74 -1.76 -3.22
N VAL A 164 -9.78 -1.17 -2.64
CA VAL A 164 -9.88 -0.95 -1.19
C VAL A 164 -10.69 -2.07 -0.57
N VAL A 165 -10.20 -2.65 0.53
CA VAL A 165 -10.86 -3.74 1.26
C VAL A 165 -10.86 -3.42 2.74
N GLU A 166 -12.03 -3.38 3.37
CA GLU A 166 -12.13 -3.24 4.82
C GLU A 166 -11.89 -4.58 5.51
N VAL A 167 -11.07 -4.58 6.55
CA VAL A 167 -10.76 -5.74 7.38
C VAL A 167 -10.76 -5.35 8.86
N ARG A 168 -10.84 -6.33 9.77
CA ARG A 168 -10.62 -6.05 11.19
C ARG A 168 -9.13 -5.84 11.47
N GLU A 169 -8.83 -5.08 12.53
CA GLU A 169 -7.45 -4.79 12.94
C GLU A 169 -6.64 -6.08 13.21
N ASP A 170 -7.25 -7.09 13.82
CA ASP A 170 -6.63 -8.38 14.10
C ASP A 170 -6.28 -9.23 12.86
N GLN A 171 -6.72 -8.80 11.68
CA GLN A 171 -6.42 -9.44 10.39
C GLN A 171 -5.27 -8.76 9.63
N MET A 172 -4.76 -7.61 10.10
CA MET A 172 -3.76 -6.81 9.36
C MET A 172 -2.43 -7.54 9.13
N ASP A 173 -2.02 -8.45 10.02
CA ASP A 173 -0.81 -9.26 9.81
C ASP A 173 -1.01 -10.28 8.69
N ALA A 174 -2.18 -10.90 8.62
CA ALA A 174 -2.54 -11.79 7.51
C ALA A 174 -2.64 -11.02 6.19
N VAL A 175 -3.21 -9.80 6.21
CA VAL A 175 -3.23 -8.90 5.03
C VAL A 175 -1.81 -8.57 4.58
N THR A 176 -0.91 -8.27 5.51
CA THR A 176 0.51 -8.02 5.19
C THR A 176 1.14 -9.21 4.47
N ALA A 177 0.86 -10.42 4.94
CA ALA A 177 1.37 -11.64 4.32
C ALA A 177 0.75 -11.92 2.94
N VAL A 178 -0.56 -11.67 2.75
CA VAL A 178 -1.24 -11.98 1.48
C VAL A 178 -1.01 -10.90 0.43
N SER A 179 -1.28 -9.63 0.76
CA SER A 179 -1.28 -8.53 -0.21
C SER A 179 -0.12 -7.56 -0.05
N GLY A 180 0.32 -7.25 1.17
CA GLY A 180 1.43 -6.34 1.41
C GLY A 180 2.73 -6.85 0.79
N SER A 181 3.12 -8.08 1.12
CA SER A 181 4.30 -8.77 0.60
C SER A 181 4.04 -9.56 -0.69
N GLY A 182 2.79 -9.80 -1.03
CA GLY A 182 2.36 -10.61 -2.17
C GLY A 182 3.02 -10.27 -3.52
N PRO A 183 3.21 -8.99 -3.88
CA PRO A 183 3.91 -8.64 -5.11
C PRO A 183 5.32 -9.24 -5.21
N ALA A 184 6.05 -9.33 -4.08
CA ALA A 184 7.38 -9.93 -4.06
C ALA A 184 7.35 -11.42 -4.41
N TYR A 185 6.28 -12.14 -4.06
CA TYR A 185 6.13 -13.57 -4.39
C TYR A 185 5.92 -13.76 -5.91
N ALA A 186 5.14 -12.87 -6.54
CA ALA A 186 4.95 -12.89 -7.99
C ALA A 186 6.26 -12.56 -8.72
N PHE A 187 7.06 -11.62 -8.22
CA PHE A 187 8.37 -11.29 -8.79
C PHE A 187 9.35 -12.45 -8.64
N LEU A 188 9.39 -13.12 -7.47
CA LEU A 188 10.20 -14.31 -7.23
C LEU A 188 9.80 -15.46 -8.17
N LEU A 189 8.49 -15.66 -8.40
CA LEU A 189 8.02 -16.66 -9.37
C LEU A 189 8.50 -16.33 -10.79
N ALA A 190 8.42 -15.08 -11.23
CA ALA A 190 8.91 -14.67 -12.53
C ALA A 190 10.43 -14.89 -12.67
N GLU A 191 11.20 -14.58 -11.63
CA GLU A 191 12.65 -14.84 -11.56
C GLU A 191 12.95 -16.34 -11.65
N ALA A 192 12.25 -17.16 -10.88
CA ALA A 192 12.42 -18.63 -10.93
C ALA A 192 12.07 -19.23 -12.30
N MET A 193 10.99 -18.73 -12.94
CA MET A 193 10.60 -19.15 -14.28
C MET A 193 11.66 -18.77 -15.31
N ALA A 194 12.22 -17.56 -15.25
CA ALA A 194 13.30 -17.11 -16.15
C ALA A 194 14.55 -18.00 -16.00
N ALA A 195 14.99 -18.22 -14.76
CA ALA A 195 16.16 -19.08 -14.48
C ALA A 195 15.96 -20.54 -14.94
N ALA A 196 14.74 -21.07 -14.84
CA ALA A 196 14.41 -22.39 -15.36
C ALA A 196 14.42 -22.39 -16.91
N GLY A 197 13.91 -21.32 -17.55
CA GLY A 197 13.91 -21.14 -18.99
C GLY A 197 15.32 -21.15 -19.59
N GLU A 198 16.26 -20.48 -18.93
CA GLU A 198 17.69 -20.52 -19.32
C GLU A 198 18.27 -21.95 -19.28
N LYS A 199 17.98 -22.70 -18.23
CA LYS A 199 18.40 -24.11 -18.12
C LYS A 199 17.76 -25.02 -19.19
N LEU A 200 16.62 -24.61 -19.74
CA LEU A 200 15.95 -25.29 -20.86
C LEU A 200 16.45 -24.83 -22.24
N GLY A 201 17.42 -23.89 -22.29
CA GLY A 201 18.09 -23.48 -23.51
C GLY A 201 17.63 -22.15 -24.11
N LEU A 202 16.82 -21.38 -23.40
CA LEU A 202 16.53 -20.00 -23.79
C LEU A 202 17.73 -19.09 -23.44
N ASP A 203 17.93 -18.03 -24.21
CA ASP A 203 18.83 -16.96 -23.76
C ASP A 203 18.18 -16.16 -22.61
N ALA A 204 19.02 -15.53 -21.77
CA ALA A 204 18.58 -14.86 -20.55
C ALA A 204 17.53 -13.76 -20.81
N ASP A 205 17.73 -12.95 -21.86
CA ASP A 205 16.81 -11.87 -22.21
C ASP A 205 15.43 -12.40 -22.63
N THR A 206 15.40 -13.45 -23.43
CA THR A 206 14.16 -14.10 -23.88
C THR A 206 13.45 -14.76 -22.68
N ALA A 207 14.18 -15.50 -21.83
CA ALA A 207 13.62 -16.15 -20.65
C ALA A 207 12.98 -15.13 -19.72
N LEU A 208 13.66 -14.02 -19.42
CA LEU A 208 13.13 -12.94 -18.55
C LEU A 208 11.89 -12.29 -19.16
N LYS A 209 11.89 -11.95 -20.44
CA LYS A 209 10.75 -11.36 -21.14
C LYS A 209 9.52 -12.26 -21.11
N LEU A 210 9.70 -13.55 -21.40
CA LEU A 210 8.61 -14.53 -21.40
C LEU A 210 8.02 -14.70 -20.00
N ALA A 211 8.86 -14.90 -18.98
CA ALA A 211 8.43 -15.10 -17.61
C ALA A 211 7.67 -13.87 -17.07
N SER A 212 8.24 -12.68 -17.22
CA SER A 212 7.64 -11.43 -16.75
C SER A 212 6.31 -11.13 -17.43
N ALA A 213 6.24 -11.25 -18.75
CA ALA A 213 5.00 -11.03 -19.50
C ALA A 213 3.92 -12.07 -19.16
N THR A 214 4.30 -13.32 -18.90
CA THR A 214 3.38 -14.39 -18.52
C THR A 214 2.76 -14.13 -17.15
N VAL A 215 3.56 -13.79 -16.12
CA VAL A 215 3.06 -13.48 -14.79
C VAL A 215 2.16 -12.24 -14.80
N ALA A 216 2.57 -11.18 -15.51
CA ALA A 216 1.76 -9.98 -15.69
C ALA A 216 0.42 -10.29 -16.40
N GLY A 217 0.45 -11.05 -17.49
CA GLY A 217 -0.76 -11.44 -18.23
C GLY A 217 -1.72 -12.29 -17.40
N ALA A 218 -1.20 -13.22 -16.60
CA ALA A 218 -2.02 -14.01 -15.66
C ALA A 218 -2.68 -13.11 -14.59
N GLY A 219 -1.97 -12.10 -14.10
CA GLY A 219 -2.52 -11.09 -13.18
C GLY A 219 -3.68 -10.30 -13.80
N TYR A 220 -3.57 -9.91 -15.07
CA TYR A 220 -4.69 -9.24 -15.78
C TYR A 220 -5.91 -10.15 -15.93
N LEU A 221 -5.73 -11.45 -16.14
CA LEU A 221 -6.87 -12.40 -16.17
C LEU A 221 -7.54 -12.51 -14.80
N LEU A 222 -6.76 -12.52 -13.70
CA LEU A 222 -7.30 -12.51 -12.34
C LEU A 222 -8.05 -11.21 -12.00
N ASP A 223 -7.65 -10.08 -12.56
CA ASP A 223 -8.35 -8.80 -12.41
C ASP A 223 -9.75 -8.82 -13.04
N THR A 224 -9.91 -9.55 -14.15
CA THR A 224 -11.21 -9.72 -14.84
C THR A 224 -12.07 -10.86 -14.28
N ASN A 225 -11.45 -11.90 -13.74
CA ASN A 225 -12.10 -13.05 -13.13
C ASN A 225 -11.27 -13.58 -11.96
N PRO A 226 -11.67 -13.34 -10.70
CA PRO A 226 -10.91 -13.73 -9.52
C PRO A 226 -10.97 -15.23 -9.17
N ASP A 227 -11.67 -16.07 -9.96
CA ASP A 227 -11.69 -17.52 -9.76
C ASP A 227 -10.39 -18.18 -10.28
N ALA A 228 -9.32 -18.05 -9.50
CA ALA A 228 -8.03 -18.64 -9.83
C ALA A 228 -8.08 -20.16 -10.08
N PRO A 229 -8.84 -20.99 -9.31
CA PRO A 229 -9.04 -22.39 -9.64
C PRO A 229 -9.68 -22.63 -11.02
N ALA A 230 -10.68 -21.83 -11.40
CA ALA A 230 -11.30 -21.96 -12.72
C ALA A 230 -10.34 -21.56 -13.85
N LEU A 231 -9.62 -20.44 -13.69
CA LEU A 231 -8.60 -20.01 -14.66
C LEU A 231 -7.51 -21.07 -14.83
N ARG A 232 -7.01 -21.66 -13.74
CA ARG A 232 -6.05 -22.76 -13.81
C ARG A 232 -6.60 -23.96 -14.57
N ARG A 233 -7.82 -24.40 -14.28
CA ARG A 233 -8.46 -25.53 -15.01
C ARG A 233 -8.59 -25.24 -16.50
N ALA A 234 -8.97 -24.02 -16.87
CA ALA A 234 -9.19 -23.63 -18.27
C ALA A 234 -7.92 -23.76 -19.16
N VAL A 235 -6.72 -23.64 -18.55
CA VAL A 235 -5.44 -23.77 -19.27
C VAL A 235 -4.76 -25.12 -19.04
N THR A 236 -5.46 -26.09 -18.42
CA THR A 236 -4.91 -27.41 -18.07
C THR A 236 -5.67 -28.50 -18.82
N SER A 237 -5.12 -28.92 -19.96
CA SER A 237 -5.69 -30.06 -20.71
C SER A 237 -5.22 -31.39 -20.11
N PRO A 238 -6.06 -32.43 -20.11
CA PRO A 238 -5.69 -33.76 -19.66
C PRO A 238 -4.48 -34.31 -20.42
N ASN A 239 -3.50 -34.86 -19.67
CA ASN A 239 -2.21 -35.36 -20.17
C ASN A 239 -1.35 -34.30 -20.87
N GLY A 240 -1.67 -33.00 -20.71
CA GLY A 240 -0.91 -31.89 -21.30
C GLY A 240 0.34 -31.52 -20.53
N THR A 241 1.14 -30.63 -21.14
CA THR A 241 2.36 -30.10 -20.53
C THR A 241 2.08 -29.32 -19.25
N THR A 242 0.99 -28.54 -19.23
CA THR A 242 0.58 -27.75 -18.07
C THR A 242 0.24 -28.66 -16.89
N GLU A 243 -0.52 -29.75 -17.12
CA GLU A 243 -0.85 -30.70 -16.05
C GLU A 243 0.40 -31.33 -15.41
N ARG A 244 1.39 -31.72 -16.25
CA ARG A 244 2.66 -32.25 -15.74
C ARG A 244 3.42 -31.26 -14.86
N ALA A 245 3.48 -30.01 -15.29
CA ALA A 245 4.14 -28.97 -14.49
C ALA A 245 3.40 -28.69 -13.18
N LEU A 246 2.07 -28.56 -13.24
CA LEU A 246 1.26 -28.33 -12.03
C LEU A 246 1.35 -29.47 -11.03
N ASN A 247 1.34 -30.74 -11.47
CA ASN A 247 1.53 -31.87 -10.59
C ASN A 247 2.89 -31.82 -9.90
N THR A 248 3.96 -31.45 -10.62
CA THR A 248 5.28 -31.27 -10.01
C THR A 248 5.29 -30.20 -8.92
N PHE A 249 4.61 -29.06 -9.12
CA PHE A 249 4.48 -28.02 -8.10
C PHE A 249 3.69 -28.51 -6.88
N VAL A 250 2.55 -29.21 -7.11
CA VAL A 250 1.67 -29.68 -6.05
C VAL A 250 2.37 -30.79 -5.23
N ASP A 251 2.95 -31.77 -5.91
CA ASP A 251 3.67 -32.88 -5.28
C ASP A 251 4.95 -32.40 -4.58
N GLY A 252 5.55 -31.33 -5.09
CA GLY A 252 6.67 -30.61 -4.46
C GLY A 252 6.28 -29.75 -3.24
N GLY A 253 4.99 -29.73 -2.86
CA GLY A 253 4.53 -29.08 -1.63
C GLY A 253 4.31 -27.57 -1.74
N LEU A 254 4.01 -27.03 -2.94
CA LEU A 254 3.82 -25.59 -3.14
C LEU A 254 2.83 -24.96 -2.14
N PHE A 255 1.70 -25.62 -1.85
CA PHE A 255 0.70 -25.10 -0.91
C PHE A 255 1.24 -25.01 0.51
N GLN A 256 1.95 -26.03 0.97
CA GLN A 256 2.56 -26.06 2.30
C GLN A 256 3.66 -25.00 2.41
N LEU A 257 4.56 -24.91 1.43
CA LEU A 257 5.62 -23.91 1.41
C LEU A 257 5.05 -22.49 1.41
N THR A 258 3.98 -22.25 0.66
CA THR A 258 3.31 -20.95 0.63
C THR A 258 2.71 -20.61 2.01
N GLU A 259 2.06 -21.58 2.67
CA GLU A 259 1.52 -21.38 4.02
C GLU A 259 2.64 -21.04 5.02
N GLU A 260 3.73 -21.78 5.01
CA GLU A 260 4.89 -21.56 5.88
C GLU A 260 5.50 -20.16 5.67
N ALA A 261 5.71 -19.77 4.42
CA ALA A 261 6.22 -18.44 4.06
C ALA A 261 5.30 -17.31 4.53
N MET A 262 3.99 -17.45 4.32
CA MET A 262 3.01 -16.45 4.76
C MET A 262 2.90 -16.39 6.29
N ARG A 263 2.98 -17.51 7.01
CA ARG A 263 3.04 -17.52 8.48
C ARG A 263 4.28 -16.79 9.00
N ALA A 264 5.44 -17.01 8.39
CA ALA A 264 6.66 -16.30 8.76
C ALA A 264 6.53 -14.77 8.51
N CYS A 265 5.91 -14.38 7.41
CA CYS A 265 5.64 -12.96 7.11
C CYS A 265 4.69 -12.33 8.13
N ALA A 266 3.57 -13.00 8.45
CA ALA A 266 2.60 -12.50 9.43
C ALA A 266 3.21 -12.41 10.84
N ALA A 267 4.00 -13.40 11.25
CA ALA A 267 4.72 -13.35 12.52
C ALA A 267 5.68 -12.15 12.61
N ARG A 268 6.43 -11.88 11.52
CA ARG A 268 7.30 -10.71 11.48
C ARG A 268 6.52 -9.38 11.51
N SER A 269 5.35 -9.32 10.87
CA SER A 269 4.46 -8.16 10.94
C SER A 269 4.00 -7.90 12.37
N ALA A 270 3.60 -8.93 13.11
CA ALA A 270 3.23 -8.84 14.52
C ALA A 270 4.39 -8.37 15.41
N GLU A 271 5.61 -8.90 15.20
CA GLU A 271 6.81 -8.42 15.89
C GLU A 271 7.07 -6.93 15.63
N MET A 272 6.92 -6.49 14.37
CA MET A 272 7.09 -5.07 14.03
C MET A 272 6.08 -4.18 14.72
N SER A 273 4.85 -4.63 14.91
CA SER A 273 3.82 -3.87 15.63
C SER A 273 4.19 -3.65 17.10
N GLN A 274 4.96 -4.55 17.69
CA GLN A 274 5.49 -4.39 19.06
C GLN A 274 6.67 -3.41 19.14
N MET A 275 7.35 -3.14 18.02
CA MET A 275 8.48 -2.19 17.98
C MET A 275 8.05 -0.73 17.86
N TYR A 276 6.83 -0.46 17.43
CA TYR A 276 6.32 0.89 17.17
C TYR A 276 5.17 1.21 18.14
N THR A 277 5.48 1.20 19.45
CA THR A 277 4.54 1.60 20.50
C THR A 277 4.70 3.07 20.84
N ALA A 278 3.66 3.67 21.44
CA ALA A 278 3.71 5.07 21.89
C ALA A 278 4.62 5.29 23.13
N ASP A 279 4.99 4.21 23.83
CA ASP A 279 5.70 4.26 25.13
C ASP A 279 7.23 4.32 25.04
N GLU A 280 7.83 4.37 23.85
CA GLU A 280 9.29 4.58 23.74
C GLU A 280 9.62 6.08 23.86
N ASP A 281 9.91 6.49 25.11
CA ASP A 281 10.60 7.74 25.45
C ASP A 281 12.12 7.63 25.22
#